data_1c623413c9dc1057de161e0bdf7a5c2c
#
_entry.id   1c623413c9dc1057de161e0bdf7a5c2c
#
_cell.length_a   1.000
_cell.length_b   1.000
_cell.length_c   1.000
_cell.angle_alpha   90.00
_cell.angle_beta   90.00
_cell.angle_gamma   90.00
#
_symmetry.space_group_name_H-M   'P 1'
#
loop_
_entity.id
_entity.type
_entity.pdbx_description
1 polymer ?
#
loop_
_entity_poly.entity_id
_entity_poly.type
_entity_poly.pdbx_seq_one_letter_code
_entity_poly.pdbx_strand_id
1 'polypeptide(L)'
;MQPAVSPARGDIQKGRQKSRKCLACTGGRKDNYITPAKCRICCGNLMRKPRPASVRQPPCQRVRLETRAGVPIFIVMKWLNHELYIEPIDSYIDPVRPVERAIITHGHADHARAGHAHVLATPQTIDIMKARYGQTCAGSFQPLDFGEPLRIGDVTVTLFPAGHILGSAQVCLDYGGRRAVVTGDYKTHPDSTAQAFELVPCDLFVTEATFGLPVFQHPDPQDEMRRLLTSITAQPDRCHVIGAYALGKAQRVIRMLREAGHDAPVYLHGAQEKLCAFYAAQGVDLGDLRKALDRDKDSFRGHVVVAPPSALRDRWSRRLPDPVICQASGWMTIKQRAKQSGVELPLVISDHADWNELTDTITATGAETIWVTHGREDALVHWCRQRGLDAEPLYLQGREEDSRE
;
A
#
# COMPACT_ATOMS: atom_id res chain seq x y z
N MET A 1 60.16 -25.26 -1.33
CA MET A 1 60.32 -25.96 -0.05
C MET A 1 58.94 -26.13 0.58
N GLN A 2 58.43 -27.36 0.49
CA GLN A 2 57.30 -27.90 1.29
C GLN A 2 57.81 -28.23 2.69
N PRO A 3 56.99 -28.50 3.72
CA PRO A 3 55.94 -29.55 3.59
C PRO A 3 54.57 -29.25 4.22
N ALA A 4 53.66 -30.08 3.79
CA ALA A 4 52.33 -30.35 4.21
C ALA A 4 52.24 -31.06 5.60
N VAL A 5 51.09 -30.90 6.27
CA VAL A 5 50.49 -31.90 7.18
C VAL A 5 48.95 -31.82 7.15
N SER A 6 48.30 -32.91 6.82
CA SER A 6 46.91 -33.32 7.09
C SER A 6 47.00 -34.68 7.80
N PRO A 7 45.98 -35.33 8.36
CA PRO A 7 44.58 -35.01 8.75
C PRO A 7 44.17 -35.55 10.14
N ALA A 8 42.94 -35.30 10.58
CA ALA A 8 42.26 -36.20 11.52
C ALA A 8 40.75 -36.31 11.21
N ARG A 9 40.31 -37.55 10.96
CA ARG A 9 38.92 -38.00 10.82
C ARG A 9 38.27 -38.14 12.20
N GLY A 10 37.02 -37.75 12.33
CA GLY A 10 36.15 -38.07 13.45
C GLY A 10 34.77 -38.49 12.93
N ASP A 11 34.49 -39.79 13.06
CA ASP A 11 33.20 -40.43 12.77
C ASP A 11 32.11 -39.93 13.73
N ILE A 12 30.92 -39.59 13.20
CA ILE A 12 29.69 -39.52 14.00
C ILE A 12 28.56 -40.26 13.29
N GLN A 13 28.01 -41.17 14.05
CA GLN A 13 27.02 -42.17 13.72
C GLN A 13 25.71 -41.66 13.17
N LYS A 14 25.16 -42.41 12.21
CA LYS A 14 23.79 -42.32 11.67
C LYS A 14 22.77 -42.82 12.69
N GLY A 15 21.91 -41.95 13.17
CA GLY A 15 20.66 -42.29 13.86
C GLY A 15 19.47 -42.29 12.90
N ARG A 16 19.07 -43.47 12.44
CA ARG A 16 17.78 -43.64 11.69
C ARG A 16 16.63 -43.61 12.67
N GLN A 17 15.72 -42.66 12.52
CA GLN A 17 14.40 -42.72 13.14
C GLN A 17 13.35 -43.03 12.09
N LYS A 18 12.68 -44.16 12.27
CA LYS A 18 11.63 -44.70 11.42
C LYS A 18 10.34 -43.91 11.61
N SER A 19 9.81 -43.35 10.53
CA SER A 19 8.43 -42.83 10.48
C SER A 19 7.44 -44.00 10.38
N ARG A 20 6.56 -44.13 11.36
CA ARG A 20 5.39 -45.01 11.27
C ARG A 20 4.28 -44.27 10.52
N LYS A 21 3.93 -44.74 9.32
CA LYS A 21 2.73 -44.42 8.60
C LYS A 21 1.51 -45.02 9.30
N CYS A 22 0.51 -44.22 9.63
CA CYS A 22 -0.79 -44.73 9.99
C CYS A 22 -1.60 -44.84 8.70
N LEU A 23 -1.93 -46.06 8.30
CA LEU A 23 -2.87 -46.40 7.22
C LEU A 23 -4.22 -46.63 7.89
N ALA A 24 -5.24 -45.90 7.47
CA ALA A 24 -6.63 -46.29 7.36
C ALA A 24 -7.54 -45.07 7.38
N CYS A 25 -8.08 -44.79 6.22
CA CYS A 25 -9.49 -44.41 6.00
C CYS A 25 -9.69 -44.13 4.51
N THR A 26 -9.88 -45.20 3.74
CA THR A 26 -10.52 -45.16 2.45
C THR A 26 -11.94 -45.70 2.64
N GLY A 27 -12.96 -44.99 2.16
CA GLY A 27 -14.24 -45.61 1.82
C GLY A 27 -15.49 -44.85 2.26
N GLY A 28 -16.24 -44.34 1.28
CA GLY A 28 -17.72 -44.41 1.33
C GLY A 28 -18.49 -43.13 1.68
N ARG A 29 -18.95 -42.49 0.68
CA ARG A 29 -20.28 -41.84 0.44
C ARG A 29 -21.23 -41.54 1.60
N LYS A 30 -21.78 -40.30 1.54
CA LYS A 30 -23.16 -39.81 1.87
C LYS A 30 -23.51 -39.45 3.31
N ASP A 31 -23.87 -38.16 3.40
CA ASP A 31 -24.93 -37.59 4.24
C ASP A 31 -24.91 -37.84 5.76
N ASN A 32 -24.65 -36.79 6.49
CA ASN A 32 -25.46 -36.28 7.58
C ASN A 32 -24.66 -35.47 8.59
N TYR A 33 -25.25 -34.37 8.99
CA TYR A 33 -24.85 -33.48 10.09
C TYR A 33 -24.54 -34.26 11.37
N ILE A 34 -23.34 -34.08 11.96
CA ILE A 34 -23.08 -34.49 13.34
C ILE A 34 -22.27 -33.37 14.05
N THR A 35 -22.87 -32.88 15.11
CA THR A 35 -22.32 -31.99 16.11
C THR A 35 -21.08 -32.60 16.81
N PRO A 36 -20.05 -31.79 17.20
CA PRO A 36 -18.86 -32.31 17.85
C PRO A 36 -19.07 -32.50 19.34
N ALA A 37 -19.18 -33.73 19.75
CA ALA A 37 -19.01 -34.13 21.15
C ALA A 37 -18.06 -35.33 21.26
N LYS A 38 -16.99 -35.14 22.04
CA LYS A 38 -16.14 -36.17 22.65
C LYS A 38 -15.14 -36.93 21.76
N CYS A 39 -13.93 -36.41 21.68
CA CYS A 39 -12.76 -37.27 21.70
C CYS A 39 -11.82 -36.82 22.83
N ARG A 40 -11.97 -37.46 23.99
CA ARG A 40 -10.94 -37.51 25.03
C ARG A 40 -10.14 -38.81 24.81
N ILE A 41 -8.85 -38.66 24.74
CA ILE A 41 -7.79 -39.61 25.02
C ILE A 41 -6.70 -39.41 23.95
N CYS A 42 -5.58 -38.90 24.41
CA CYS A 42 -4.18 -38.96 23.96
C CYS A 42 -3.53 -37.55 23.87
N CYS A 43 -3.15 -37.00 25.02
CA CYS A 43 -1.96 -36.14 25.12
C CYS A 43 -1.48 -36.13 26.55
N GLY A 44 -0.48 -36.97 26.81
CA GLY A 44 0.36 -36.89 27.99
C GLY A 44 1.33 -35.74 27.89
N ASN A 45 1.49 -35.05 28.97
CA ASN A 45 2.56 -34.17 29.44
C ASN A 45 3.62 -33.70 28.42
N LEU A 46 3.54 -32.42 28.05
CA LEU A 46 4.66 -31.61 27.62
C LEU A 46 4.70 -30.31 28.44
N MET A 47 5.80 -30.18 29.18
CA MET A 47 6.08 -29.05 30.06
C MET A 47 5.93 -27.69 29.34
N ARG A 48 5.09 -26.85 29.90
CA ARG A 48 4.93 -25.46 29.46
C ARG A 48 6.08 -24.59 29.96
N LYS A 49 6.85 -23.99 29.06
CA LYS A 49 7.68 -22.84 29.39
C LYS A 49 6.81 -21.63 29.73
N PRO A 50 7.13 -20.82 30.75
CA PRO A 50 6.33 -19.63 31.07
C PRO A 50 6.46 -18.59 29.95
N ARG A 51 5.32 -18.02 29.54
CA ARG A 51 5.26 -16.84 28.67
C ARG A 51 5.60 -15.60 29.50
N PRO A 52 6.32 -14.60 28.92
CA PRO A 52 6.49 -13.32 29.59
C PRO A 52 5.14 -12.63 29.79
N ALA A 53 4.97 -11.98 30.93
CA ALA A 53 3.76 -11.29 31.32
C ALA A 53 3.44 -10.18 30.30
N SER A 54 2.27 -10.27 29.68
CA SER A 54 1.70 -9.18 28.89
C SER A 54 1.37 -8.01 29.80
N VAL A 55 2.02 -6.87 29.58
CA VAL A 55 1.64 -5.60 30.19
C VAL A 55 0.25 -5.25 29.63
N ARG A 56 -0.77 -5.44 30.44
CA ARG A 56 -2.13 -4.96 30.13
C ARG A 56 -2.13 -3.44 30.21
N GLN A 57 -2.28 -2.77 29.09
CA GLN A 57 -2.70 -1.38 29.09
C GLN A 57 -4.10 -1.29 29.71
N PRO A 58 -4.37 -0.31 30.60
CA PRO A 58 -5.70 -0.13 31.16
C PRO A 58 -6.68 0.25 30.04
N PRO A 59 -7.90 -0.28 30.03
CA PRO A 59 -8.90 0.12 29.05
C PRO A 59 -9.20 1.61 29.25
N CYS A 60 -9.06 2.37 28.16
CA CYS A 60 -9.51 3.76 28.11
C CYS A 60 -11.02 3.78 28.39
N GLN A 61 -11.42 4.19 29.60
CA GLN A 61 -12.83 4.36 29.93
C GLN A 61 -13.35 5.58 29.16
N ARG A 62 -14.03 5.31 28.04
CA ARG A 62 -14.85 6.32 27.37
C ARG A 62 -15.99 6.72 28.31
N VAL A 63 -15.98 7.96 28.78
CA VAL A 63 -17.14 8.55 29.45
C VAL A 63 -18.21 8.78 28.39
N ARG A 64 -19.21 7.90 28.35
CA ARG A 64 -20.41 8.10 27.54
C ARG A 64 -21.25 9.19 28.20
N LEU A 65 -21.30 10.37 27.59
CA LEU A 65 -22.27 11.39 27.99
C LEU A 65 -23.64 10.95 27.40
N GLU A 66 -24.44 10.30 28.27
CA GLU A 66 -25.84 10.00 27.93
C GLU A 66 -26.67 11.28 28.07
N THR A 67 -27.15 11.79 26.92
CA THR A 67 -28.16 12.84 26.91
C THR A 67 -29.56 12.23 27.11
N ARG A 68 -30.43 12.90 27.85
CA ARG A 68 -31.78 12.50 28.31
C ARG A 68 -32.82 12.28 27.18
N ALA A 69 -32.44 12.33 25.92
CA ALA A 69 -33.33 12.04 24.80
C ALA A 69 -32.53 11.27 23.75
N GLY A 70 -32.71 9.97 23.65
CA GLY A 70 -31.99 8.99 22.81
C GLY A 70 -31.87 9.27 21.30
N VAL A 71 -31.53 10.49 20.94
CA VAL A 71 -31.15 10.91 19.59
C VAL A 71 -29.63 11.09 19.64
N PRO A 72 -28.85 10.37 18.79
CA PRO A 72 -27.42 10.63 18.68
C PRO A 72 -27.24 12.07 18.21
N ILE A 73 -26.63 12.92 19.04
CA ILE A 73 -26.18 14.24 18.62
C ILE A 73 -24.94 14.00 17.78
N PHE A 74 -25.08 13.94 16.46
CA PHE A 74 -23.97 14.01 15.52
C PHE A 74 -23.30 15.39 15.71
N ILE A 75 -22.18 15.41 16.39
CA ILE A 75 -21.41 16.64 16.58
C ILE A 75 -20.63 16.90 15.30
N VAL A 76 -21.18 17.75 14.44
CA VAL A 76 -20.51 18.22 13.23
C VAL A 76 -19.17 18.85 13.63
N MET A 77 -18.07 18.34 13.13
CA MET A 77 -16.73 18.94 13.31
C MET A 77 -16.62 20.17 12.41
N LYS A 78 -17.13 21.30 12.88
CA LYS A 78 -17.17 22.56 12.11
C LYS A 78 -15.81 23.12 11.74
N TRP A 79 -14.75 22.70 12.44
CA TRP A 79 -13.40 23.20 12.27
C TRP A 79 -12.61 22.53 11.12
N LEU A 80 -13.12 21.42 10.56
CA LEU A 80 -12.65 20.80 9.32
C LEU A 80 -13.85 20.76 8.37
N ASN A 81 -13.71 21.36 7.18
CA ASN A 81 -14.79 21.39 6.19
C ASN A 81 -14.58 20.37 5.06
N HIS A 82 -15.52 20.32 4.13
CA HIS A 82 -15.50 19.39 2.99
C HIS A 82 -14.42 19.69 1.94
N GLU A 83 -13.77 20.85 1.99
CA GLU A 83 -12.59 21.16 1.18
C GLU A 83 -11.28 20.74 1.87
N LEU A 84 -11.38 20.03 3.00
CA LEU A 84 -10.28 19.68 3.89
C LEU A 84 -9.50 20.92 4.41
N TYR A 85 -10.23 22.03 4.57
CA TYR A 85 -9.72 23.24 5.21
C TYR A 85 -9.89 23.16 6.72
N ILE A 86 -8.81 23.40 7.44
CA ILE A 86 -8.69 23.37 8.90
C ILE A 86 -8.75 24.80 9.41
N GLU A 87 -9.96 25.28 9.75
CA GLU A 87 -10.23 26.66 10.10
C GLU A 87 -9.31 27.22 11.21
N PRO A 88 -9.10 26.54 12.36
CA PRO A 88 -8.31 27.10 13.48
C PRO A 88 -6.84 27.38 13.15
N ILE A 89 -6.28 26.80 12.07
CA ILE A 89 -4.87 26.95 11.72
C ILE A 89 -4.69 27.47 10.28
N ASP A 90 -5.78 27.85 9.62
CA ASP A 90 -5.79 28.38 8.26
C ASP A 90 -4.92 27.55 7.30
N SER A 91 -5.21 26.24 7.25
CA SER A 91 -4.42 25.27 6.48
C SER A 91 -5.33 24.31 5.70
N TYR A 92 -4.88 23.86 4.55
CA TYR A 92 -5.59 22.89 3.71
C TYR A 92 -4.81 21.57 3.66
N ILE A 93 -5.52 20.44 3.55
CA ILE A 93 -4.89 19.16 3.26
C ILE A 93 -5.04 18.87 1.76
N ASP A 94 -3.91 18.62 1.08
CA ASP A 94 -3.80 18.30 -0.35
C ASP A 94 -4.60 19.28 -1.25
N PRO A 95 -4.42 20.59 -1.13
CA PRO A 95 -5.21 21.54 -1.92
C PRO A 95 -4.84 21.49 -3.40
N VAL A 96 -5.86 21.51 -4.26
CA VAL A 96 -5.69 21.48 -5.73
C VAL A 96 -5.24 22.81 -6.33
N ARG A 97 -5.28 23.91 -5.56
CA ARG A 97 -4.85 25.25 -5.96
C ARG A 97 -3.79 25.76 -5.00
N PRO A 98 -2.90 26.68 -5.44
CA PRO A 98 -1.98 27.33 -4.52
C PRO A 98 -2.69 28.00 -3.36
N VAL A 99 -2.22 27.73 -2.14
CA VAL A 99 -2.72 28.28 -0.88
C VAL A 99 -1.58 28.76 -0.02
N GLU A 100 -1.88 29.54 1.04
CA GLU A 100 -0.89 29.99 1.99
C GLU A 100 -0.24 28.84 2.75
N ARG A 101 -1.05 27.90 3.30
CA ARG A 101 -0.56 26.74 4.06
C ARG A 101 -1.20 25.46 3.58
N ALA A 102 -0.36 24.51 3.18
CA ALA A 102 -0.76 23.18 2.73
C ALA A 102 -0.11 22.11 3.59
N ILE A 103 -0.88 21.11 3.98
CA ILE A 103 -0.40 19.85 4.55
C ILE A 103 -0.53 18.81 3.44
N ILE A 104 0.57 18.19 3.02
CA ILE A 104 0.57 17.26 1.88
C ILE A 104 0.73 15.83 2.38
N THR A 105 -0.24 14.97 2.02
CA THR A 105 -0.25 13.57 2.45
C THR A 105 0.82 12.74 1.76
N HIS A 106 0.99 12.87 0.43
CA HIS A 106 1.97 12.12 -0.35
C HIS A 106 2.32 12.77 -1.68
N GLY A 107 3.33 12.25 -2.38
CA GLY A 107 3.98 12.91 -3.53
C GLY A 107 3.32 12.73 -4.89
N HIS A 108 2.12 12.13 -5.04
CA HIS A 108 1.40 12.05 -6.32
C HIS A 108 0.90 13.43 -6.76
N ALA A 109 0.73 13.62 -8.08
CA ALA A 109 0.49 14.93 -8.67
C ALA A 109 -0.88 15.53 -8.34
N ASP A 110 -1.86 14.73 -8.09
CA ASP A 110 -3.22 15.12 -7.70
C ASP A 110 -3.30 15.58 -6.24
N HIS A 111 -2.36 15.16 -5.39
CA HIS A 111 -2.22 15.56 -3.98
C HIS A 111 -1.15 16.65 -3.79
N ALA A 112 0.07 16.43 -4.28
CA ALA A 112 1.22 17.31 -4.09
C ALA A 112 1.33 18.34 -5.23
N ARG A 113 0.52 19.38 -5.20
CA ARG A 113 0.60 20.50 -6.15
C ARG A 113 1.75 21.45 -5.80
N ALA A 114 2.32 22.09 -6.82
CA ALA A 114 3.31 23.16 -6.63
C ALA A 114 2.64 24.52 -6.44
N GLY A 115 3.37 25.50 -5.86
CA GLY A 115 2.96 26.89 -5.77
C GLY A 115 2.37 27.33 -4.44
N HIS A 116 2.31 26.44 -3.42
CA HIS A 116 1.91 26.84 -2.07
C HIS A 116 2.99 27.70 -1.40
N ALA A 117 2.57 28.64 -0.52
CA ALA A 117 3.55 29.46 0.20
C ALA A 117 4.30 28.63 1.26
N HIS A 118 3.58 27.80 2.03
CA HIS A 118 4.14 26.95 3.07
C HIS A 118 3.61 25.53 2.95
N VAL A 119 4.51 24.53 2.92
CA VAL A 119 4.17 23.11 2.83
C VAL A 119 4.65 22.37 4.07
N LEU A 120 3.76 21.68 4.77
CA LEU A 120 4.02 20.70 5.81
C LEU A 120 3.83 19.29 5.23
N ALA A 121 4.84 18.44 5.32
CA ALA A 121 4.76 17.05 4.86
C ALA A 121 5.92 16.22 5.45
N THR A 122 5.92 14.91 5.21
CA THR A 122 7.08 14.08 5.54
C THR A 122 8.31 14.49 4.73
N PRO A 123 9.55 14.28 5.25
CA PRO A 123 10.76 14.58 4.50
C PRO A 123 10.78 13.95 3.11
N GLN A 124 10.36 12.69 2.98
CA GLN A 124 10.33 11.97 1.71
C GLN A 124 9.31 12.58 0.72
N THR A 125 8.13 12.97 1.19
CA THR A 125 7.13 13.67 0.35
C THR A 125 7.68 15.00 -0.15
N ILE A 126 8.33 15.79 0.70
CA ILE A 126 8.99 17.04 0.32
C ILE A 126 10.07 16.80 -0.75
N ASP A 127 10.90 15.78 -0.58
CA ASP A 127 11.95 15.46 -1.52
C ASP A 127 11.38 14.97 -2.87
N ILE A 128 10.30 14.22 -2.86
CA ILE A 128 9.56 13.83 -4.07
C ILE A 128 9.01 15.08 -4.79
N MET A 129 8.40 16.02 -4.06
CA MET A 129 7.92 17.28 -4.64
C MET A 129 9.05 18.06 -5.30
N LYS A 130 10.18 18.21 -4.62
CA LYS A 130 11.38 18.87 -5.18
C LYS A 130 11.94 18.12 -6.38
N ALA A 131 11.94 16.80 -6.34
CA ALA A 131 12.39 15.97 -7.46
C ALA A 131 11.51 16.12 -8.69
N ARG A 132 10.20 16.29 -8.52
CA ARG A 132 9.22 16.42 -9.62
C ARG A 132 9.14 17.83 -10.16
N TYR A 133 9.06 18.83 -9.29
CA TYR A 133 8.70 20.21 -9.64
C TYR A 133 9.84 21.22 -9.47
N GLY A 134 10.98 20.79 -8.95
CA GLY A 134 12.12 21.66 -8.67
C GLY A 134 12.19 22.16 -7.23
N GLN A 135 13.35 22.68 -6.85
CA GLN A 135 13.64 23.07 -5.46
C GLN A 135 12.75 24.21 -4.92
N THR A 136 12.21 25.02 -5.83
CA THR A 136 11.38 26.20 -5.52
C THR A 136 9.89 25.94 -5.75
N CYS A 137 9.43 24.70 -5.70
CA CYS A 137 8.03 24.34 -5.95
C CYS A 137 7.08 24.79 -4.83
N ALA A 138 7.59 25.24 -3.68
CA ALA A 138 6.86 25.97 -2.65
C ALA A 138 7.74 27.11 -2.08
N GLY A 139 7.13 28.08 -1.40
CA GLY A 139 7.85 29.18 -0.77
C GLY A 139 8.72 28.70 0.39
N SER A 140 8.21 27.78 1.21
CA SER A 140 8.97 27.08 2.25
C SER A 140 8.45 25.67 2.50
N PHE A 141 9.29 24.83 3.10
CA PHE A 141 8.97 23.48 3.52
C PHE A 141 9.23 23.29 4.99
N GLN A 142 8.27 22.70 5.70
CA GLN A 142 8.40 22.24 7.06
C GLN A 142 8.28 20.71 7.08
N PRO A 143 9.40 19.98 7.23
CA PRO A 143 9.35 18.54 7.41
C PRO A 143 8.75 18.18 8.77
N LEU A 144 7.98 17.10 8.82
CA LEU A 144 7.44 16.51 10.04
C LEU A 144 7.59 14.99 9.96
N ASP A 145 8.31 14.41 10.90
CA ASP A 145 8.52 12.98 10.97
C ASP A 145 7.27 12.25 11.45
N PHE A 146 7.13 10.96 11.10
CA PHE A 146 6.02 10.15 11.55
C PHE A 146 5.96 10.05 13.07
N GLY A 147 4.76 10.18 13.63
CA GLY A 147 4.50 10.10 15.06
C GLY A 147 4.93 11.33 15.85
N GLU A 148 5.58 12.33 15.23
CA GLU A 148 5.97 13.58 15.89
C GLU A 148 4.75 14.53 15.96
N PRO A 149 4.29 14.94 17.16
CA PRO A 149 3.19 15.89 17.27
C PRO A 149 3.67 17.32 17.07
N LEU A 150 3.07 18.05 16.13
CA LEU A 150 3.30 19.46 15.87
C LEU A 150 2.08 20.26 16.35
N ARG A 151 2.27 21.13 17.34
CA ARG A 151 1.21 22.03 17.79
C ARG A 151 1.22 23.33 16.99
N ILE A 152 0.09 23.63 16.35
CA ILE A 152 -0.18 24.89 15.63
C ILE A 152 -1.42 25.51 16.28
N GLY A 153 -1.26 26.60 17.03
CA GLY A 153 -2.35 27.14 17.84
C GLY A 153 -2.89 26.09 18.82
N ASP A 154 -4.17 25.79 18.74
CA ASP A 154 -4.83 24.79 19.57
C ASP A 154 -5.01 23.44 18.88
N VAL A 155 -4.59 23.30 17.62
CA VAL A 155 -4.61 22.03 16.88
C VAL A 155 -3.26 21.33 17.03
N THR A 156 -3.29 20.04 17.29
CA THR A 156 -2.11 19.17 17.18
C THR A 156 -2.20 18.39 15.88
N VAL A 157 -1.19 18.52 15.03
CA VAL A 157 -1.03 17.78 13.76
C VAL A 157 0.00 16.67 14.00
N THR A 158 -0.35 15.43 13.64
CA THR A 158 0.59 14.30 13.67
C THR A 158 0.46 13.53 12.37
N LEU A 159 1.59 13.16 11.76
CA LEU A 159 1.62 12.35 10.55
C LEU A 159 1.83 10.88 10.92
N PHE A 160 0.99 9.98 10.38
CA PHE A 160 1.14 8.52 10.54
C PHE A 160 1.32 7.85 9.20
N PRO A 161 2.09 6.75 9.09
CA PRO A 161 2.28 6.06 7.81
C PRO A 161 0.98 5.63 7.16
N ALA A 162 0.84 5.85 5.85
CA ALA A 162 -0.32 5.46 5.06
C ALA A 162 -0.10 4.16 4.25
N GLY A 163 1.15 3.68 4.08
CA GLY A 163 1.45 2.43 3.38
C GLY A 163 1.33 2.49 1.86
N HIS A 164 1.00 3.65 1.29
CA HIS A 164 0.74 3.83 -0.14
C HIS A 164 2.03 3.92 -0.97
N ILE A 165 2.82 4.94 -0.77
CA ILE A 165 4.14 5.14 -1.38
C ILE A 165 5.14 5.62 -0.31
N LEU A 166 6.41 5.71 -0.66
CA LEU A 166 7.46 6.20 0.23
C LEU A 166 7.11 7.60 0.76
N GLY A 167 7.05 7.73 2.09
CA GLY A 167 6.72 8.98 2.78
C GLY A 167 5.22 9.33 2.81
N SER A 168 4.33 8.49 2.27
CA SER A 168 2.87 8.73 2.35
C SER A 168 2.37 8.72 3.79
N ALA A 169 1.56 9.71 4.13
CA ALA A 169 1.10 9.98 5.48
C ALA A 169 -0.41 10.16 5.56
N GLN A 170 -0.99 9.61 6.63
CA GLN A 170 -2.28 10.02 7.14
C GLN A 170 -2.08 11.28 8.00
N VAL A 171 -2.94 12.27 7.87
CA VAL A 171 -2.93 13.49 8.67
C VAL A 171 -3.91 13.33 9.84
N CYS A 172 -3.38 13.20 11.05
CA CYS A 172 -4.15 13.15 12.27
C CYS A 172 -4.21 14.54 12.89
N LEU A 173 -5.43 14.99 13.21
CA LEU A 173 -5.74 16.29 13.77
C LEU A 173 -6.44 16.11 15.10
N ASP A 174 -5.83 16.59 16.19
CA ASP A 174 -6.44 16.65 17.51
C ASP A 174 -6.81 18.09 17.83
N TYR A 175 -8.11 18.37 18.05
CA TYR A 175 -8.64 19.69 18.42
C TYR A 175 -9.92 19.58 19.25
N GLY A 176 -10.01 20.33 20.33
CA GLY A 176 -11.21 20.39 21.18
C GLY A 176 -11.63 19.03 21.76
N GLY A 177 -10.68 18.13 22.02
CA GLY A 177 -10.95 16.78 22.52
C GLY A 177 -11.51 15.81 21.48
N ARG A 178 -11.46 16.16 20.21
CA ARG A 178 -11.89 15.36 19.06
C ARG A 178 -10.72 15.10 18.14
N ARG A 179 -10.75 13.93 17.50
CA ARG A 179 -9.72 13.50 16.53
C ARG A 179 -10.32 13.25 15.16
N ALA A 180 -9.75 13.91 14.15
CA ALA A 180 -10.00 13.60 12.75
C ALA A 180 -8.75 12.99 12.13
N VAL A 181 -8.94 12.01 11.23
CA VAL A 181 -7.87 11.42 10.42
C VAL A 181 -8.23 11.53 8.95
N VAL A 182 -7.33 12.13 8.17
CA VAL A 182 -7.44 12.21 6.70
C VAL A 182 -6.36 11.28 6.13
N THR A 183 -6.77 10.20 5.46
CA THR A 183 -5.83 9.14 5.05
C THR A 183 -4.90 9.56 3.91
N GLY A 184 -5.34 10.49 3.03
CA GLY A 184 -4.83 10.49 1.68
C GLY A 184 -5.09 9.13 1.02
N ASP A 185 -4.24 8.73 0.09
CA ASP A 185 -4.26 7.37 -0.44
C ASP A 185 -3.52 6.42 0.51
N TYR A 186 -4.05 5.21 0.70
CA TYR A 186 -3.44 4.27 1.63
C TYR A 186 -3.50 2.81 1.20
N LYS A 187 -2.63 1.99 1.78
CA LYS A 187 -2.58 0.54 1.60
C LYS A 187 -2.26 -0.12 2.92
N THR A 188 -3.11 -1.07 3.36
CA THR A 188 -2.88 -1.76 4.64
C THR A 188 -1.97 -2.97 4.50
N HIS A 189 -1.93 -3.60 3.31
CA HIS A 189 -1.02 -4.71 3.05
C HIS A 189 0.43 -4.21 3.03
N PRO A 190 1.33 -4.75 3.88
CA PRO A 190 2.71 -4.30 3.99
C PRO A 190 3.49 -4.36 2.68
N ASP A 191 4.39 -3.41 2.49
CA ASP A 191 5.26 -3.28 1.32
C ASP A 191 6.63 -2.76 1.76
N SER A 192 7.69 -3.38 1.26
CA SER A 192 9.08 -3.00 1.61
C SER A 192 9.56 -1.71 0.95
N THR A 193 8.74 -1.03 0.15
CA THR A 193 9.08 0.24 -0.50
C THR A 193 8.51 1.46 0.21
N ALA A 194 7.64 1.25 1.22
CA ALA A 194 7.01 2.30 2.01
C ALA A 194 6.93 1.88 3.48
N GLN A 195 6.73 2.84 4.37
CA GLN A 195 6.41 2.56 5.77
C GLN A 195 5.03 1.89 5.85
N ALA A 196 4.93 0.82 6.66
CA ALA A 196 3.68 0.09 6.81
C ALA A 196 2.57 0.98 7.38
N PHE A 197 1.35 0.80 6.87
CA PHE A 197 0.17 1.49 7.38
C PHE A 197 0.02 1.34 8.89
N GLU A 198 -0.31 2.44 9.56
CA GLU A 198 -0.60 2.47 10.99
C GLU A 198 -2.06 2.84 11.22
N LEU A 199 -2.81 1.99 11.92
CA LEU A 199 -4.20 2.26 12.25
C LEU A 199 -4.30 3.32 13.34
N VAL A 200 -5.00 4.43 13.07
CA VAL A 200 -5.22 5.52 14.02
C VAL A 200 -6.70 5.58 14.41
N PRO A 201 -7.08 5.26 15.65
CA PRO A 201 -8.45 5.45 16.14
C PRO A 201 -8.85 6.93 16.12
N CYS A 202 -10.07 7.23 15.66
CA CYS A 202 -10.53 8.62 15.51
C CYS A 202 -12.06 8.75 15.65
N ASP A 203 -12.56 9.98 15.69
CA ASP A 203 -14.00 10.29 15.72
C ASP A 203 -14.54 10.57 14.29
N LEU A 204 -13.72 11.21 13.43
CA LEU A 204 -13.98 11.42 12.02
C LEU A 204 -12.86 10.76 11.21
N PHE A 205 -13.24 9.91 10.27
CA PHE A 205 -12.31 9.26 9.34
C PHE A 205 -12.62 9.68 7.91
N VAL A 206 -11.67 10.36 7.27
CA VAL A 206 -11.74 10.75 5.85
C VAL A 206 -10.92 9.78 5.05
N THR A 207 -11.56 8.96 4.21
CA THR A 207 -10.95 7.84 3.51
C THR A 207 -11.08 7.95 1.99
N GLU A 208 -10.07 7.44 1.28
CA GLU A 208 -10.17 7.19 -0.17
C GLU A 208 -11.19 6.09 -0.48
N ALA A 209 -11.58 5.99 -1.76
CA ALA A 209 -12.42 4.93 -2.30
C ALA A 209 -12.03 4.54 -3.73
N THR A 210 -10.75 4.57 -4.09
CA THR A 210 -10.24 4.19 -5.42
C THR A 210 -10.78 2.83 -5.84
N PHE A 211 -10.76 1.86 -4.95
CA PHE A 211 -11.34 0.54 -5.12
C PHE A 211 -12.57 0.33 -4.23
N GLY A 212 -13.38 1.36 -4.01
CA GLY A 212 -14.58 1.40 -3.17
C GLY A 212 -15.79 0.60 -3.70
N LEU A 213 -15.57 -0.50 -4.43
CA LEU A 213 -16.62 -1.42 -4.89
C LEU A 213 -16.30 -2.86 -4.48
N PRO A 214 -17.29 -3.67 -4.06
CA PRO A 214 -17.08 -5.06 -3.62
C PRO A 214 -16.41 -5.98 -4.64
N VAL A 215 -16.37 -5.61 -5.91
CA VAL A 215 -15.71 -6.38 -6.97
C VAL A 215 -14.17 -6.28 -6.89
N PHE A 216 -13.64 -5.25 -6.24
CA PHE A 216 -12.22 -5.06 -6.06
C PHE A 216 -11.74 -5.72 -4.78
N GLN A 217 -11.53 -7.03 -4.85
CA GLN A 217 -10.82 -7.82 -3.85
C GLN A 217 -9.54 -8.30 -4.52
N HIS A 218 -8.40 -7.79 -4.05
CA HIS A 218 -7.14 -8.05 -4.69
C HIS A 218 -6.57 -9.39 -4.19
N PRO A 219 -5.95 -10.19 -5.08
CA PRO A 219 -5.26 -11.40 -4.66
C PRO A 219 -4.00 -11.06 -3.85
N ASP A 220 -3.42 -12.08 -3.23
CA ASP A 220 -2.09 -11.94 -2.61
C ASP A 220 -1.07 -11.48 -3.68
N PRO A 221 -0.36 -10.36 -3.47
CA PRO A 221 0.64 -9.86 -4.41
C PRO A 221 1.73 -10.88 -4.75
N GLN A 222 2.04 -11.82 -3.84
CA GLN A 222 3.00 -12.89 -4.07
C GLN A 222 2.51 -13.90 -5.12
N ASP A 223 1.20 -14.13 -5.22
CA ASP A 223 0.62 -14.97 -6.27
C ASP A 223 0.82 -14.35 -7.64
N GLU A 224 0.66 -13.04 -7.74
CA GLU A 224 0.89 -12.28 -8.98
C GLU A 224 2.38 -12.32 -9.39
N MET A 225 3.30 -12.23 -8.44
CA MET A 225 4.73 -12.41 -8.72
C MET A 225 5.05 -13.82 -9.18
N ARG A 226 4.48 -14.85 -8.57
CA ARG A 226 4.66 -16.24 -9.05
C ARG A 226 4.17 -16.44 -10.48
N ARG A 227 3.04 -15.83 -10.84
CA ARG A 227 2.53 -15.83 -12.23
C ARG A 227 3.51 -15.16 -13.18
N LEU A 228 4.05 -14.02 -12.81
CA LEU A 228 5.03 -13.29 -13.62
C LEU A 228 6.32 -14.12 -13.82
N LEU A 229 6.90 -14.65 -12.75
CA LEU A 229 8.12 -15.47 -12.83
C LEU A 229 7.91 -16.75 -13.62
N THR A 230 6.74 -17.38 -13.49
CA THR A 230 6.37 -18.54 -14.32
C THR A 230 6.32 -18.16 -15.81
N SER A 231 5.76 -17.01 -16.15
CA SER A 231 5.71 -16.52 -17.54
C SER A 231 7.11 -16.23 -18.09
N ILE A 232 7.98 -15.58 -17.29
CA ILE A 232 9.37 -15.29 -17.67
C ILE A 232 10.14 -16.60 -17.97
N THR A 233 10.00 -17.58 -17.10
CA THR A 233 10.67 -18.88 -17.26
C THR A 233 10.15 -19.67 -18.47
N ALA A 234 8.84 -19.60 -18.74
CA ALA A 234 8.21 -20.30 -19.85
C ALA A 234 8.51 -19.65 -21.22
N GLN A 235 8.92 -18.39 -21.25
CA GLN A 235 9.11 -17.60 -22.48
C GLN A 235 10.48 -16.90 -22.48
N PRO A 236 11.61 -17.65 -22.43
CA PRO A 236 12.96 -17.08 -22.26
C PRO A 236 13.43 -16.22 -23.46
N ASP A 237 12.84 -16.41 -24.62
CA ASP A 237 13.18 -15.63 -25.83
C ASP A 237 12.40 -14.33 -25.96
N ARG A 238 11.42 -14.11 -25.11
CA ARG A 238 10.58 -12.91 -25.09
C ARG A 238 11.02 -11.95 -23.97
N CYS A 239 10.74 -10.68 -24.17
CA CYS A 239 10.92 -9.63 -23.17
C CYS A 239 9.60 -9.41 -22.41
N HIS A 240 9.63 -9.33 -21.08
CA HIS A 240 8.45 -8.97 -20.28
C HIS A 240 8.46 -7.47 -19.98
N VAL A 241 7.48 -6.75 -20.54
CA VAL A 241 7.36 -5.30 -20.35
C VAL A 241 6.23 -5.01 -19.38
N ILE A 242 6.56 -4.49 -18.20
CA ILE A 242 5.62 -4.23 -17.12
C ILE A 242 5.27 -2.74 -17.11
N GLY A 243 4.01 -2.43 -17.43
CA GLY A 243 3.45 -1.10 -17.23
C GLY A 243 3.18 -0.85 -15.76
N ALA A 244 3.89 0.12 -15.20
CA ALA A 244 3.74 0.56 -13.82
C ALA A 244 3.92 2.08 -13.72
N TYR A 245 3.14 2.77 -12.90
CA TYR A 245 3.32 4.20 -12.63
C TYR A 245 4.72 4.48 -12.09
N ALA A 246 5.28 5.62 -12.48
CA ALA A 246 6.69 5.94 -12.22
C ALA A 246 6.99 6.18 -10.72
N LEU A 247 6.02 6.66 -9.95
CA LEU A 247 6.14 6.88 -8.53
C LEU A 247 5.34 5.82 -7.75
N GLY A 248 5.99 5.06 -6.89
CA GLY A 248 5.41 4.03 -6.03
C GLY A 248 5.30 2.68 -6.74
N LYS A 249 4.43 2.53 -7.73
CA LYS A 249 4.10 1.26 -8.39
C LYS A 249 5.32 0.58 -9.04
N ALA A 250 6.15 1.32 -9.75
CA ALA A 250 7.33 0.77 -10.40
C ALA A 250 8.31 0.20 -9.37
N GLN A 251 8.58 0.93 -8.30
CA GLN A 251 9.49 0.52 -7.24
C GLN A 251 8.95 -0.69 -6.50
N ARG A 252 7.64 -0.71 -6.20
CA ARG A 252 6.94 -1.87 -5.60
C ARG A 252 7.12 -3.13 -6.45
N VAL A 253 6.82 -3.08 -7.74
CA VAL A 253 6.96 -4.22 -8.66
C VAL A 253 8.40 -4.72 -8.71
N ILE A 254 9.38 -3.82 -8.80
CA ILE A 254 10.81 -4.17 -8.84
C ILE A 254 11.22 -4.82 -7.52
N ARG A 255 10.83 -4.24 -6.38
CA ARG A 255 11.15 -4.79 -5.07
C ARG A 255 10.54 -6.19 -4.87
N MET A 256 9.28 -6.37 -5.24
CA MET A 256 8.61 -7.67 -5.20
C MET A 256 9.30 -8.71 -6.09
N LEU A 257 9.81 -8.33 -7.27
CA LEU A 257 10.64 -9.22 -8.10
C LEU A 257 11.88 -9.69 -7.35
N ARG A 258 12.60 -8.78 -6.65
CA ARG A 258 13.78 -9.13 -5.85
C ARG A 258 13.44 -10.08 -4.70
N GLU A 259 12.38 -9.79 -3.98
CA GLU A 259 11.88 -10.65 -2.89
C GLU A 259 11.45 -12.04 -3.36
N ALA A 260 10.96 -12.13 -4.58
CA ALA A 260 10.64 -13.41 -5.22
C ALA A 260 11.84 -14.13 -5.86
N GLY A 261 13.06 -13.63 -5.66
CA GLY A 261 14.31 -14.26 -6.11
C GLY A 261 14.70 -13.96 -7.57
N HIS A 262 14.13 -12.92 -8.18
CA HIS A 262 14.56 -12.48 -9.52
C HIS A 262 15.73 -11.50 -9.42
N ASP A 263 16.97 -12.01 -9.44
CA ASP A 263 18.19 -11.20 -9.31
C ASP A 263 18.75 -10.69 -10.65
N ALA A 264 18.16 -11.12 -11.78
CA ALA A 264 18.58 -10.66 -13.10
C ALA A 264 18.36 -9.13 -13.26
N PRO A 265 19.13 -8.46 -14.13
CA PRO A 265 18.96 -7.04 -14.39
C PRO A 265 17.53 -6.69 -14.79
N VAL A 266 16.97 -5.64 -14.21
CA VAL A 266 15.70 -5.04 -14.61
C VAL A 266 16.01 -3.76 -15.41
N TYR A 267 15.46 -3.66 -16.61
CA TYR A 267 15.65 -2.49 -17.45
C TYR A 267 14.54 -1.46 -17.21
N LEU A 268 14.93 -0.19 -17.20
CA LEU A 268 14.03 0.92 -16.95
C LEU A 268 13.80 1.77 -18.19
N HIS A 269 12.56 2.10 -18.46
CA HIS A 269 12.23 3.25 -19.31
C HIS A 269 12.75 4.54 -18.66
N GLY A 270 13.21 5.54 -19.47
CA GLY A 270 13.78 6.77 -18.95
C GLY A 270 12.93 7.51 -17.91
N ALA A 271 11.60 7.45 -18.04
CA ALA A 271 10.67 8.06 -17.08
C ALA A 271 10.72 7.44 -15.66
N GLN A 272 11.24 6.20 -15.52
CA GLN A 272 11.34 5.51 -14.23
C GLN A 272 12.66 5.78 -13.51
N GLU A 273 13.71 6.17 -14.23
CA GLU A 273 15.09 6.21 -13.72
C GLU A 273 15.25 7.13 -12.50
N LYS A 274 14.73 8.36 -12.59
CA LYS A 274 14.89 9.37 -11.54
C LYS A 274 14.27 8.94 -10.21
N LEU A 275 13.05 8.38 -10.26
CA LEU A 275 12.35 7.98 -9.06
C LEU A 275 12.87 6.65 -8.49
N CYS A 276 13.30 5.70 -9.33
CA CYS A 276 14.00 4.51 -8.86
C CYS A 276 15.33 4.85 -8.17
N ALA A 277 16.10 5.78 -8.73
CA ALA A 277 17.31 6.27 -8.09
C ALA A 277 17.04 6.97 -6.75
N PHE A 278 15.95 7.74 -6.67
CA PHE A 278 15.50 8.36 -5.42
C PHE A 278 15.16 7.31 -4.35
N TYR A 279 14.36 6.29 -4.68
CA TYR A 279 14.03 5.21 -3.74
C TYR A 279 15.26 4.44 -3.27
N ALA A 280 16.21 4.16 -4.18
CA ALA A 280 17.47 3.51 -3.84
C ALA A 280 18.30 4.38 -2.86
N ALA A 281 18.35 5.69 -3.06
CA ALA A 281 19.01 6.63 -2.16
C ALA A 281 18.35 6.72 -0.78
N GLN A 282 17.06 6.40 -0.68
CA GLN A 282 16.32 6.29 0.58
C GLN A 282 16.44 4.89 1.24
N GLY A 283 17.30 4.01 0.70
CA GLY A 283 17.60 2.70 1.28
C GLY A 283 16.72 1.55 0.78
N VAL A 284 15.86 1.77 -0.22
CA VAL A 284 15.07 0.70 -0.85
C VAL A 284 15.95 -0.07 -1.82
N ASP A 285 16.21 -1.35 -1.51
CA ASP A 285 16.99 -2.23 -2.38
C ASP A 285 16.18 -2.67 -3.60
N LEU A 286 16.50 -2.06 -4.76
CA LEU A 286 15.91 -2.37 -6.07
C LEU A 286 16.81 -3.29 -6.92
N GLY A 287 17.99 -3.68 -6.43
CA GLY A 287 18.95 -4.54 -7.12
C GLY A 287 19.57 -3.91 -8.37
N ASP A 288 20.01 -4.76 -9.34
CA ASP A 288 20.63 -4.28 -10.59
C ASP A 288 19.58 -3.68 -11.52
N LEU A 289 19.61 -2.34 -11.65
CA LEU A 289 18.77 -1.55 -12.55
C LEU A 289 19.60 -1.02 -13.71
N ARG A 290 19.10 -1.18 -14.93
CA ARG A 290 19.78 -0.73 -16.15
C ARG A 290 18.87 0.12 -17.02
N LYS A 291 19.44 1.07 -17.75
CA LYS A 291 18.69 1.89 -18.71
C LYS A 291 18.30 1.04 -19.93
N ALA A 292 17.07 1.17 -20.38
CA ALA A 292 16.59 0.54 -21.61
C ALA A 292 16.94 1.33 -22.88
N LEU A 293 17.57 2.51 -22.73
CA LEU A 293 17.99 3.34 -23.85
C LEU A 293 19.29 2.80 -24.45
N ASP A 294 19.43 2.89 -25.77
CA ASP A 294 20.66 2.59 -26.55
C ASP A 294 21.17 1.13 -26.42
N ARG A 295 20.27 0.18 -26.24
CA ARG A 295 20.57 -1.24 -26.19
C ARG A 295 20.11 -1.95 -27.47
N ASP A 296 20.88 -2.96 -27.85
CA ASP A 296 20.46 -3.90 -28.89
C ASP A 296 19.15 -4.58 -28.52
N LYS A 297 18.26 -4.73 -29.52
CA LYS A 297 16.95 -5.36 -29.33
C LYS A 297 17.04 -6.73 -28.65
N ASP A 298 17.99 -7.54 -29.09
CA ASP A 298 18.14 -8.92 -28.58
C ASP A 298 18.68 -8.98 -27.14
N SER A 299 19.27 -7.90 -26.63
CA SER A 299 19.74 -7.84 -25.24
C SER A 299 18.60 -7.84 -24.19
N PHE A 300 17.35 -7.67 -24.62
CA PHE A 300 16.18 -7.72 -23.74
C PHE A 300 15.52 -9.09 -23.65
N ARG A 301 15.95 -10.10 -24.45
CA ARG A 301 15.38 -11.44 -24.40
C ARG A 301 15.56 -12.05 -23.01
N GLY A 302 14.47 -12.62 -22.47
CA GLY A 302 14.43 -13.18 -21.12
C GLY A 302 14.51 -12.17 -19.98
N HIS A 303 14.52 -10.88 -20.28
CA HIS A 303 14.61 -9.83 -19.26
C HIS A 303 13.29 -9.11 -19.02
N VAL A 304 13.21 -8.47 -17.86
CA VAL A 304 12.12 -7.58 -17.47
C VAL A 304 12.47 -6.14 -17.78
N VAL A 305 11.51 -5.43 -18.36
CA VAL A 305 11.55 -3.99 -18.58
C VAL A 305 10.39 -3.34 -17.87
N VAL A 306 10.63 -2.30 -17.09
CA VAL A 306 9.58 -1.52 -16.39
C VAL A 306 9.44 -0.17 -17.08
N ALA A 307 8.20 0.19 -17.42
CA ALA A 307 7.86 1.38 -18.16
C ALA A 307 6.53 1.99 -17.66
N PRO A 308 6.25 3.29 -17.91
CA PRO A 308 4.93 3.85 -17.68
C PRO A 308 3.86 3.11 -18.51
N PRO A 309 2.60 3.00 -18.04
CA PRO A 309 1.52 2.35 -18.79
C PRO A 309 1.33 2.93 -20.22
N SER A 310 1.52 4.24 -20.41
CA SER A 310 1.47 4.93 -21.69
C SER A 310 2.50 4.39 -22.69
N ALA A 311 3.69 4.02 -22.23
CA ALA A 311 4.77 3.52 -23.09
C ALA A 311 4.51 2.11 -23.65
N LEU A 312 3.60 1.33 -23.07
CA LEU A 312 3.28 -0.03 -23.53
C LEU A 312 2.71 -0.05 -24.96
N ARG A 313 2.10 1.04 -25.41
CA ARG A 313 1.45 1.17 -26.73
C ARG A 313 2.19 2.12 -27.68
N ASP A 314 3.27 2.73 -27.22
CA ASP A 314 4.03 3.70 -27.96
C ASP A 314 5.04 3.01 -28.92
N ARG A 315 5.66 3.82 -29.79
CA ARG A 315 6.76 3.39 -30.66
C ARG A 315 7.94 2.81 -29.88
N TRP A 316 8.09 3.23 -28.63
CA TRP A 316 9.15 2.75 -27.77
C TRP A 316 9.06 1.25 -27.52
N SER A 317 7.88 0.70 -27.20
CA SER A 317 7.68 -0.73 -26.93
C SER A 317 7.93 -1.61 -28.17
N ARG A 318 7.76 -1.05 -29.38
CA ARG A 318 8.03 -1.78 -30.65
C ARG A 318 9.51 -2.07 -30.87
N ARG A 319 10.41 -1.45 -30.12
CA ARG A 319 11.85 -1.72 -30.15
C ARG A 319 12.23 -2.99 -29.39
N LEU A 320 11.35 -3.50 -28.56
CA LEU A 320 11.61 -4.66 -27.74
C LEU A 320 11.35 -5.97 -28.51
N PRO A 321 12.07 -7.07 -28.22
CA PRO A 321 11.91 -8.33 -28.95
C PRO A 321 10.65 -9.05 -28.47
N ASP A 322 9.61 -9.11 -29.32
CA ASP A 322 8.36 -9.84 -29.07
C ASP A 322 7.87 -9.70 -27.60
N PRO A 323 7.50 -8.48 -27.16
CA PRO A 323 7.26 -8.23 -25.76
C PRO A 323 5.98 -8.91 -25.25
N VAL A 324 6.07 -9.60 -24.12
CA VAL A 324 4.91 -9.95 -23.28
C VAL A 324 4.46 -8.67 -22.57
N ILE A 325 3.32 -8.15 -22.96
CA ILE A 325 2.78 -6.92 -22.38
C ILE A 325 2.11 -7.25 -21.05
N CYS A 326 2.73 -6.79 -19.95
CA CYS A 326 2.20 -6.89 -18.60
C CYS A 326 1.74 -5.52 -18.12
N GLN A 327 0.76 -5.47 -17.23
CA GLN A 327 0.36 -4.23 -16.55
C GLN A 327 0.10 -4.51 -15.08
N ALA A 328 0.78 -3.76 -14.20
CA ALA A 328 0.60 -3.81 -12.75
C ALA A 328 -0.40 -2.73 -12.31
N SER A 329 -1.60 -3.14 -11.93
CA SER A 329 -2.65 -2.23 -11.46
C SER A 329 -3.76 -3.00 -10.77
N GLY A 330 -4.37 -2.44 -9.71
CA GLY A 330 -5.58 -2.99 -9.08
C GLY A 330 -6.75 -3.11 -10.06
N TRP A 331 -6.80 -2.25 -11.08
CA TRP A 331 -7.81 -2.31 -12.16
C TRP A 331 -7.73 -3.58 -13.02
N MET A 332 -6.64 -4.33 -12.95
CA MET A 332 -6.48 -5.61 -13.68
C MET A 332 -7.37 -6.72 -13.11
N THR A 333 -8.00 -6.53 -11.97
CA THR A 333 -9.11 -7.34 -11.46
C THR A 333 -10.24 -7.45 -12.50
N ILE A 334 -10.46 -6.40 -13.30
CA ILE A 334 -11.50 -6.36 -14.32
C ILE A 334 -10.94 -6.90 -15.65
N LYS A 335 -11.18 -8.19 -15.93
CA LYS A 335 -10.68 -8.89 -17.14
C LYS A 335 -10.95 -8.17 -18.45
N GLN A 336 -12.09 -7.48 -18.56
CA GLN A 336 -12.43 -6.73 -19.76
C GLN A 336 -11.49 -5.54 -19.99
N ARG A 337 -11.06 -4.83 -18.92
CA ARG A 337 -10.05 -3.75 -19.02
C ARG A 337 -8.72 -4.29 -19.53
N ALA A 338 -8.23 -5.39 -18.97
CA ALA A 338 -7.00 -6.02 -19.42
C ALA A 338 -7.06 -6.37 -20.91
N LYS A 339 -8.17 -7.00 -21.37
CA LYS A 339 -8.38 -7.36 -22.78
C LYS A 339 -8.43 -6.12 -23.70
N GLN A 340 -9.16 -5.08 -23.33
CA GLN A 340 -9.25 -3.83 -24.10
C GLN A 340 -7.91 -3.10 -24.17
N SER A 341 -7.09 -3.25 -23.12
CA SER A 341 -5.76 -2.68 -23.06
C SER A 341 -4.69 -3.48 -23.81
N GLY A 342 -5.03 -4.61 -24.43
CA GLY A 342 -4.06 -5.46 -25.13
C GLY A 342 -2.99 -6.02 -24.19
N VAL A 343 -3.30 -6.15 -22.91
CA VAL A 343 -2.42 -6.73 -21.89
C VAL A 343 -2.48 -8.24 -21.99
N GLU A 344 -1.32 -8.88 -22.21
CA GLU A 344 -1.17 -10.32 -22.29
C GLU A 344 -1.13 -10.96 -20.91
N LEU A 345 -0.41 -10.34 -19.97
CA LEU A 345 -0.30 -10.77 -18.57
C LEU A 345 -0.76 -9.66 -17.62
N PRO A 346 -2.04 -9.61 -17.26
CA PRO A 346 -2.52 -8.68 -16.23
C PRO A 346 -2.01 -9.11 -14.85
N LEU A 347 -1.46 -8.14 -14.11
CA LEU A 347 -0.96 -8.30 -12.74
C LEU A 347 -1.79 -7.43 -11.81
N VAL A 348 -2.54 -8.05 -10.91
CA VAL A 348 -3.35 -7.33 -9.93
C VAL A 348 -2.46 -6.91 -8.76
N ILE A 349 -1.70 -5.83 -8.97
CA ILE A 349 -0.80 -5.25 -7.97
C ILE A 349 -1.23 -3.81 -7.73
N SER A 350 -1.70 -3.53 -6.52
CA SER A 350 -2.22 -2.22 -6.11
C SER A 350 -1.37 -1.62 -5.00
N ASP A 351 -1.25 -0.31 -5.00
CA ASP A 351 -0.72 0.55 -3.92
C ASP A 351 -1.85 1.24 -3.14
N HIS A 352 -3.12 1.02 -3.53
CA HIS A 352 -4.30 1.46 -2.80
C HIS A 352 -4.99 0.31 -2.08
N ALA A 353 -5.73 0.63 -1.04
CA ALA A 353 -6.58 -0.30 -0.32
C ALA A 353 -7.68 -0.87 -1.23
N ASP A 354 -7.91 -2.17 -1.16
CA ASP A 354 -9.05 -2.81 -1.81
C ASP A 354 -10.34 -2.70 -0.95
N TRP A 355 -11.44 -3.25 -1.43
CA TRP A 355 -12.71 -3.21 -0.71
C TRP A 355 -12.64 -3.75 0.71
N ASN A 356 -11.93 -4.86 0.93
CA ASN A 356 -11.81 -5.46 2.25
C ASN A 356 -10.95 -4.59 3.17
N GLU A 357 -9.80 -4.12 2.67
CA GLU A 357 -8.92 -3.22 3.40
C GLU A 357 -9.64 -1.91 3.79
N LEU A 358 -10.44 -1.32 2.88
CA LEU A 358 -11.25 -0.13 3.16
C LEU A 358 -12.26 -0.39 4.28
N THR A 359 -13.06 -1.45 4.17
CA THR A 359 -14.13 -1.76 5.14
C THR A 359 -13.59 -2.20 6.50
N ASP A 360 -12.50 -2.96 6.53
CA ASP A 360 -11.84 -3.40 7.75
C ASP A 360 -11.19 -2.21 8.48
N THR A 361 -10.54 -1.31 7.73
CA THR A 361 -9.94 -0.09 8.30
C THR A 361 -11.01 0.81 8.91
N ILE A 362 -12.09 1.13 8.17
CA ILE A 362 -13.20 1.94 8.69
C ILE A 362 -13.73 1.34 10.00
N THR A 363 -13.95 0.03 10.02
CA THR A 363 -14.44 -0.66 11.23
C THR A 363 -13.46 -0.55 12.40
N ALA A 364 -12.18 -0.71 12.12
CA ALA A 364 -11.12 -0.74 13.14
C ALA A 364 -10.78 0.63 13.72
N THR A 365 -11.01 1.75 13.01
CA THR A 365 -10.81 3.11 13.53
C THR A 365 -11.76 3.44 14.66
N GLY A 366 -12.96 2.82 14.68
CA GLY A 366 -14.03 3.13 15.62
C GLY A 366 -14.65 4.52 15.40
N ALA A 367 -14.44 5.14 14.25
CA ALA A 367 -15.03 6.43 13.90
C ALA A 367 -16.56 6.30 13.76
N GLU A 368 -17.28 7.30 14.24
CA GLU A 368 -18.74 7.40 14.11
C GLU A 368 -19.13 8.15 12.82
N THR A 369 -18.25 9.05 12.35
CA THR A 369 -18.43 9.84 11.13
C THR A 369 -17.39 9.46 10.09
N ILE A 370 -17.83 9.18 8.86
CA ILE A 370 -16.98 8.75 7.74
C ILE A 370 -17.21 9.69 6.56
N TRP A 371 -16.16 10.35 6.09
CA TRP A 371 -16.18 11.05 4.82
C TRP A 371 -15.42 10.25 3.79
N VAL A 372 -16.05 10.02 2.65
CA VAL A 372 -15.49 9.19 1.57
C VAL A 372 -15.14 10.07 0.38
N THR A 373 -13.91 9.97 -0.09
CA THR A 373 -13.41 10.75 -1.22
C THR A 373 -12.61 9.89 -2.19
N HIS A 374 -12.23 10.44 -3.32
CA HIS A 374 -11.27 9.85 -4.26
C HIS A 374 -11.68 8.45 -4.77
N GLY A 375 -12.66 8.40 -5.70
CA GLY A 375 -13.04 7.16 -6.38
C GLY A 375 -14.55 6.90 -6.47
N ARG A 376 -14.98 5.73 -6.02
CA ARG A 376 -16.37 5.26 -6.07
C ARG A 376 -17.03 5.35 -4.70
N GLU A 377 -17.31 6.57 -4.28
CA GLU A 377 -17.78 6.88 -2.93
C GLU A 377 -19.12 6.23 -2.59
N ASP A 378 -20.07 6.19 -3.53
CA ASP A 378 -21.47 5.80 -3.29
C ASP A 378 -21.61 4.43 -2.62
N ALA A 379 -20.87 3.43 -3.09
CA ALA A 379 -20.97 2.07 -2.57
C ALA A 379 -20.40 1.96 -1.15
N LEU A 380 -19.28 2.66 -0.88
CA LEU A 380 -18.66 2.65 0.44
C LEU A 380 -19.49 3.45 1.45
N VAL A 381 -20.03 4.61 1.05
CA VAL A 381 -20.99 5.40 1.84
C VAL A 381 -22.24 4.57 2.18
N HIS A 382 -22.80 3.85 1.19
CA HIS A 382 -23.94 2.97 1.42
C HIS A 382 -23.62 1.87 2.43
N TRP A 383 -22.45 1.24 2.28
CA TRP A 383 -21.97 0.19 3.19
C TRP A 383 -21.83 0.71 4.63
N CYS A 384 -21.28 1.92 4.83
CA CYS A 384 -21.16 2.59 6.12
C CYS A 384 -22.53 2.86 6.76
N ARG A 385 -23.46 3.44 6.00
CA ARG A 385 -24.82 3.78 6.47
C ARG A 385 -25.61 2.55 6.90
N GLN A 386 -25.48 1.42 6.20
CA GLN A 386 -26.09 0.16 6.61
C GLN A 386 -25.59 -0.36 7.96
N ARG A 387 -24.44 0.11 8.43
CA ARG A 387 -23.86 -0.22 9.74
C ARG A 387 -24.10 0.84 10.80
N GLY A 388 -24.95 1.82 10.50
CA GLY A 388 -25.31 2.90 11.43
C GLY A 388 -24.24 3.98 11.60
N LEU A 389 -23.24 4.01 10.70
CA LEU A 389 -22.25 5.09 10.67
C LEU A 389 -22.82 6.30 9.93
N ASP A 390 -22.48 7.50 10.42
CA ASP A 390 -22.76 8.75 9.73
C ASP A 390 -21.75 8.90 8.58
N ALA A 391 -22.19 8.68 7.34
CA ALA A 391 -21.28 8.65 6.21
C ALA A 391 -21.80 9.51 5.05
N GLU A 392 -20.91 10.26 4.43
CA GLU A 392 -21.21 11.09 3.28
C GLU A 392 -20.06 11.11 2.26
N PRO A 393 -20.36 11.32 0.98
CA PRO A 393 -19.33 11.51 -0.03
C PRO A 393 -18.74 12.91 0.07
N LEU A 394 -17.42 13.00 -0.10
CA LEU A 394 -16.68 14.24 -0.12
C LEU A 394 -16.24 14.54 -1.56
N TYR A 395 -17.05 15.28 -2.31
CA TYR A 395 -16.76 15.63 -3.69
C TYR A 395 -15.67 16.71 -3.79
N LEU A 396 -14.40 16.29 -3.77
CA LEU A 396 -13.26 17.18 -3.95
C LEU A 396 -13.02 17.41 -5.45
N GLN A 397 -13.20 18.65 -5.91
CA GLN A 397 -12.94 19.04 -7.30
C GLN A 397 -11.44 18.88 -7.64
N GLY A 398 -11.14 18.35 -8.83
CA GLY A 398 -9.77 18.26 -9.37
C GLY A 398 -8.93 17.12 -8.82
N ARG A 399 -9.52 16.18 -8.09
CA ARG A 399 -8.92 14.90 -7.69
C ARG A 399 -9.49 13.77 -8.55
N GLU A 400 -9.33 13.87 -9.85
CA GLU A 400 -9.55 12.72 -10.73
C GLU A 400 -8.34 11.81 -10.67
N GLU A 401 -8.58 10.49 -10.56
CA GLU A 401 -7.52 9.48 -10.63
C GLU A 401 -6.54 9.81 -11.76
N ASP A 402 -5.25 9.63 -11.51
CA ASP A 402 -4.16 9.63 -12.50
C ASP A 402 -4.34 8.50 -13.54
N SER A 403 -5.55 8.40 -14.10
CA SER A 403 -5.87 7.48 -15.20
C SER A 403 -5.21 7.92 -16.53
N ARG A 404 -4.42 9.01 -16.51
CA ARG A 404 -3.83 9.64 -17.70
C ARG A 404 -2.31 9.77 -17.69
N GLU A 405 -1.60 9.28 -16.66
CA GLU A 405 -0.13 9.20 -16.69
C GLU A 405 0.42 7.91 -17.31
#